data_f862e8805ef80749dc539506847304b7
#
_entry.id   f862e8805ef80749dc539506847304b7
#
_cell.length_a   1.000
_cell.length_b   1.000
_cell.length_c   1.000
_cell.angle_alpha   90.00
_cell.angle_beta   90.00
_cell.angle_gamma   90.00
#
_symmetry.space_group_name_H-M   'P 1'
#
loop_
_entity.id
_entity.type
_entity.pdbx_description
1 polymer ?
#
loop_
_entity_poly.entity_id
_entity_poly.type
_entity_poly.pdbx_seq_one_letter_code
_entity_poly.pdbx_strand_id
1 'polypeptide(L)'
;MEVFIRHQDKNKIKEEAVNFFIEHKTNSYISHSEIMSGRAKSTTEWSENFADILSAELDEDDCNLITIEDIHNKIIGIAILRIYRKYLIIEDMIVDGSLRGMSLGKKLMDFIHNFAAEQKIKALFLESGINNNKAHSFFEKNGFEKVSVTYIKTLPDN
;
A
#
# COMPACT_ATOMS: atom_id res chain seq x y z
N MET A 1 -2.42 22.55 3.30
CA MET A 1 -2.94 21.70 4.39
C MET A 1 -1.78 21.15 5.19
N GLU A 2 -1.85 21.27 6.48
CA GLU A 2 -0.86 20.66 7.37
C GLU A 2 -1.19 19.18 7.55
N VAL A 3 -0.17 18.33 7.43
CA VAL A 3 -0.31 16.89 7.59
C VAL A 3 0.79 16.33 8.47
N PHE A 4 0.52 15.20 9.10
CA PHE A 4 1.46 14.50 9.97
C PHE A 4 1.68 13.09 9.44
N ILE A 5 2.94 12.71 9.24
CA ILE A 5 3.28 11.37 8.77
C ILE A 5 3.97 10.63 9.91
N ARG A 6 3.49 9.43 10.21
CA ARG A 6 3.95 8.66 11.38
C ARG A 6 4.14 7.20 11.06
N HIS A 7 5.17 6.62 11.65
CA HIS A 7 5.30 5.17 11.80
C HIS A 7 4.44 4.79 13.01
N GLN A 8 3.35 4.06 12.79
CA GLN A 8 2.32 3.84 13.79
C GLN A 8 2.52 2.58 14.64
N ASP A 9 2.04 2.64 15.87
CA ASP A 9 1.70 1.44 16.63
C ASP A 9 0.39 0.87 16.04
N LYS A 10 0.51 -0.16 15.23
CA LYS A 10 -0.62 -0.72 14.48
C LYS A 10 -1.71 -1.31 15.38
N ASN A 11 -1.38 -1.73 16.60
CA ASN A 11 -2.38 -2.23 17.55
C ASN A 11 -3.40 -1.16 17.95
N LYS A 12 -3.00 0.12 17.93
CA LYS A 12 -3.86 1.24 18.33
C LYS A 12 -4.76 1.72 17.21
N ILE A 13 -4.32 1.61 15.94
CA ILE A 13 -5.04 2.21 14.81
C ILE A 13 -5.43 1.21 13.72
N LYS A 14 -5.29 -0.09 14.00
CA LYS A 14 -5.57 -1.14 13.02
C LYS A 14 -6.97 -1.00 12.39
N GLU A 15 -7.99 -0.84 13.21
CA GLU A 15 -9.37 -0.72 12.73
C GLU A 15 -9.54 0.50 11.80
N GLU A 16 -8.99 1.63 12.19
CA GLU A 16 -9.05 2.84 11.37
C GLU A 16 -8.32 2.67 10.04
N ALA A 17 -7.17 2.01 10.04
CA ALA A 17 -6.40 1.72 8.84
C ALA A 17 -7.18 0.79 7.89
N VAL A 18 -7.80 -0.25 8.41
CA VAL A 18 -8.61 -1.18 7.62
C VAL A 18 -9.80 -0.43 6.99
N ASN A 19 -10.51 0.37 7.77
CA ASN A 19 -11.64 1.16 7.28
C ASN A 19 -11.22 2.16 6.21
N PHE A 20 -10.07 2.81 6.38
CA PHE A 20 -9.53 3.70 5.37
C PHE A 20 -9.29 2.96 4.05
N PHE A 21 -8.66 1.79 4.11
CA PHE A 21 -8.37 1.00 2.93
C PHE A 21 -9.66 0.60 2.20
N ILE A 22 -10.66 0.12 2.95
CA ILE A 22 -11.97 -0.26 2.39
C ILE A 22 -12.62 0.93 1.67
N GLU A 23 -12.58 2.11 2.26
CA GLU A 23 -13.19 3.30 1.69
C GLU A 23 -12.50 3.77 0.41
N HIS A 24 -11.18 3.62 0.32
CA HIS A 24 -10.40 4.23 -0.76
C HIS A 24 -9.87 3.26 -1.81
N LYS A 25 -9.99 1.94 -1.60
CA LYS A 25 -9.54 0.97 -2.60
C LYS A 25 -10.39 1.04 -3.87
N THR A 26 -9.74 0.81 -5.01
CA THR A 26 -10.39 0.74 -6.31
C THR A 26 -10.06 -0.59 -6.99
N ASN A 27 -10.84 -0.98 -8.00
CA ASN A 27 -10.56 -2.22 -8.72
C ASN A 27 -9.24 -2.17 -9.50
N SER A 28 -8.82 -0.99 -9.93
CA SER A 28 -7.53 -0.83 -10.61
C SER A 28 -6.32 -1.07 -9.70
N TYR A 29 -6.52 -1.06 -8.38
CA TYR A 29 -5.48 -1.36 -7.39
C TYR A 29 -5.10 -2.84 -7.38
N ILE A 30 -5.98 -3.73 -7.82
CA ILE A 30 -5.78 -5.18 -7.73
C ILE A 30 -4.57 -5.63 -8.56
N SER A 31 -3.64 -6.31 -7.91
CA SER A 31 -2.51 -7.02 -8.52
C SER A 31 -2.55 -8.49 -8.13
N HIS A 32 -1.54 -9.25 -8.55
CA HIS A 32 -1.47 -10.67 -8.17
C HIS A 32 -1.34 -10.87 -6.65
N SER A 33 -0.75 -9.92 -5.94
CA SER A 33 -0.62 -10.00 -4.47
C SER A 33 -1.97 -10.00 -3.78
N GLU A 34 -2.92 -9.19 -4.23
CA GLU A 34 -4.28 -9.15 -3.68
C GLU A 34 -5.01 -10.46 -3.94
N ILE A 35 -4.81 -11.06 -5.12
CA ILE A 35 -5.41 -12.35 -5.45
C ILE A 35 -4.79 -13.47 -4.61
N MET A 36 -3.46 -13.53 -4.52
CA MET A 36 -2.74 -14.57 -3.79
C MET A 36 -2.99 -14.51 -2.28
N SER A 37 -3.17 -13.32 -1.72
CA SER A 37 -3.48 -13.15 -0.30
C SER A 37 -4.94 -13.44 0.05
N GLY A 38 -5.80 -13.52 -0.96
CA GLY A 38 -7.25 -13.67 -0.78
C GLY A 38 -8.00 -12.36 -0.59
N ARG A 39 -7.31 -11.22 -0.63
CA ARG A 39 -7.97 -9.89 -0.57
C ARG A 39 -8.89 -9.68 -1.77
N ALA A 40 -8.53 -10.21 -2.93
CA ALA A 40 -9.32 -10.15 -4.15
C ALA A 40 -9.65 -11.55 -4.66
N LYS A 41 -10.83 -11.72 -5.26
CA LYS A 41 -11.27 -12.98 -5.89
C LYS A 41 -10.70 -13.16 -7.29
N SER A 42 -10.49 -12.04 -7.99
CA SER A 42 -10.08 -12.02 -9.38
C SER A 42 -9.37 -10.69 -9.67
N THR A 43 -8.97 -10.51 -10.92
CA THR A 43 -8.34 -9.25 -11.36
C THR A 43 -9.28 -8.05 -11.31
N THR A 44 -10.58 -8.26 -11.10
CA THR A 44 -11.61 -7.21 -11.13
C THR A 44 -12.51 -7.14 -9.90
N GLU A 45 -12.38 -8.10 -8.97
CA GLU A 45 -13.27 -8.20 -7.81
C GLU A 45 -12.53 -8.37 -6.50
N TRP A 46 -12.91 -7.56 -5.51
CA TRP A 46 -12.46 -7.72 -4.13
C TRP A 46 -13.23 -8.85 -3.41
N SER A 47 -12.57 -9.46 -2.44
CA SER A 47 -13.17 -10.50 -1.61
C SER A 47 -14.02 -9.88 -0.50
N GLU A 48 -15.11 -10.56 -0.10
CA GLU A 48 -15.89 -10.20 1.08
C GLU A 48 -15.06 -10.29 2.37
N ASN A 49 -14.01 -11.10 2.38
CA ASN A 49 -13.13 -11.31 3.53
C ASN A 49 -11.98 -10.30 3.59
N PHE A 50 -12.00 -9.27 2.75
CA PHE A 50 -10.92 -8.29 2.65
C PHE A 50 -10.52 -7.73 4.03
N ALA A 51 -11.49 -7.29 4.83
CA ALA A 51 -11.22 -6.68 6.12
C ALA A 51 -10.52 -7.64 7.09
N ASP A 52 -10.95 -8.89 7.15
CA ASP A 52 -10.36 -9.90 8.03
C ASP A 52 -8.94 -10.24 7.60
N ILE A 53 -8.72 -10.36 6.30
CA ILE A 53 -7.39 -10.66 5.73
C ILE A 53 -6.43 -9.52 6.01
N LEU A 54 -6.81 -8.27 5.74
CA LEU A 54 -5.96 -7.11 6.02
C LEU A 54 -5.67 -6.97 7.52
N SER A 55 -6.66 -7.19 8.38
CA SER A 55 -6.47 -7.15 9.83
C SER A 55 -5.43 -8.17 10.29
N ALA A 56 -5.48 -9.38 9.76
CA ALA A 56 -4.51 -10.44 10.07
C ALA A 56 -3.10 -10.08 9.59
N GLU A 57 -2.99 -9.51 8.41
CA GLU A 57 -1.71 -9.06 7.86
C GLU A 57 -1.09 -7.94 8.70
N LEU A 58 -1.89 -7.01 9.19
CA LEU A 58 -1.43 -5.93 10.08
C LEU A 58 -0.93 -6.46 11.42
N ASP A 59 -1.39 -7.61 11.88
CA ASP A 59 -0.93 -8.24 13.12
C ASP A 59 0.42 -8.94 12.98
N GLU A 60 0.92 -9.12 11.76
CA GLU A 60 2.23 -9.75 11.54
C GLU A 60 3.35 -8.83 12.03
N ASP A 61 4.37 -9.43 12.70
CA ASP A 61 5.44 -8.69 13.37
C ASP A 61 6.28 -7.82 12.42
N ASP A 62 6.49 -8.27 11.20
CA ASP A 62 7.30 -7.59 10.19
C ASP A 62 6.53 -6.54 9.39
N CYS A 63 5.25 -6.36 9.67
CA CYS A 63 4.41 -5.34 9.05
C CYS A 63 4.66 -3.98 9.70
N ASN A 64 5.06 -3.00 8.91
CA ASN A 64 5.24 -1.61 9.34
C ASN A 64 4.16 -0.75 8.71
N LEU A 65 3.37 -0.08 9.54
CA LEU A 65 2.29 0.79 9.09
C LEU A 65 2.69 2.25 9.20
N ILE A 66 2.64 2.95 8.08
CA ILE A 66 2.87 4.40 7.99
C ILE A 66 1.54 5.05 7.68
N THR A 67 1.22 6.14 8.35
CA THR A 67 0.00 6.92 8.06
C THR A 67 0.34 8.37 7.76
N ILE A 68 -0.50 8.98 6.92
CA ILE A 68 -0.63 10.44 6.83
C ILE A 68 -1.95 10.79 7.50
N GLU A 69 -1.90 11.73 8.41
CA GLU A 69 -3.06 12.23 9.12
C GLU A 69 -3.22 13.73 8.92
N ASP A 70 -4.45 14.21 8.93
CA ASP A 70 -4.74 15.64 8.93
C ASP A 70 -4.66 16.22 10.37
N ILE A 71 -4.98 17.50 10.52
CA ILE A 71 -4.94 18.20 11.81
C ILE A 71 -5.95 17.68 12.83
N HIS A 72 -6.92 16.88 12.40
CA HIS A 72 -7.91 16.24 13.26
C HIS A 72 -7.60 14.77 13.55
N ASN A 73 -6.37 14.34 13.22
CA ASN A 73 -5.90 12.96 13.35
C ASN A 73 -6.67 11.96 12.47
N LYS A 74 -7.31 12.45 11.42
CA LYS A 74 -7.98 11.58 10.45
C LYS A 74 -6.95 11.04 9.46
N ILE A 75 -6.96 9.72 9.23
CA ILE A 75 -6.10 9.09 8.23
C ILE A 75 -6.53 9.53 6.83
N ILE A 76 -5.58 10.06 6.07
CA ILE A 76 -5.77 10.47 4.67
C ILE A 76 -4.81 9.77 3.72
N GLY A 77 -3.98 8.89 4.23
CA GLY A 77 -3.11 8.03 3.45
C GLY A 77 -2.45 6.98 4.32
N ILE A 78 -2.15 5.83 3.72
CA ILE A 78 -1.43 4.75 4.41
C ILE A 78 -0.40 4.13 3.48
N ALA A 79 0.65 3.55 4.08
CA ALA A 79 1.56 2.63 3.43
C ALA A 79 1.85 1.46 4.37
N ILE A 80 1.96 0.28 3.81
CA ILE A 80 2.37 -0.93 4.53
C ILE A 80 3.69 -1.37 3.95
N LEU A 81 4.70 -1.47 4.81
CA LEU A 81 6.08 -1.75 4.42
C LEU A 81 6.57 -3.02 5.12
N ARG A 82 7.31 -3.83 4.35
CA ARG A 82 8.03 -4.98 4.91
C ARG A 82 9.50 -4.92 4.52
N ILE A 83 10.36 -5.31 5.44
CA ILE A 83 11.80 -5.40 5.19
C ILE A 83 12.13 -6.87 4.94
N TYR A 84 12.73 -7.14 3.79
CA TYR A 84 13.23 -8.45 3.43
C TYR A 84 14.72 -8.34 3.12
N ARG A 85 15.56 -8.85 4.02
CA ARG A 85 17.02 -8.72 3.94
C ARG A 85 17.43 -7.24 3.89
N LYS A 86 18.02 -6.80 2.79
CA LYS A 86 18.47 -5.41 2.57
C LYS A 86 17.51 -4.61 1.68
N TYR A 87 16.31 -5.13 1.50
CA TYR A 87 15.29 -4.53 0.62
C TYR A 87 14.05 -4.17 1.41
N LEU A 88 13.37 -3.14 0.97
CA LEU A 88 12.08 -2.74 1.53
C LEU A 88 11.01 -2.93 0.48
N ILE A 89 9.96 -3.64 0.83
CA ILE A 89 8.82 -3.87 -0.04
C ILE A 89 7.69 -2.94 0.39
N ILE A 90 7.24 -2.09 -0.52
CA ILE A 90 6.03 -1.30 -0.32
C ILE A 90 4.88 -2.19 -0.75
N GLU A 91 4.25 -2.86 0.22
CA GLU A 91 3.14 -3.78 -0.07
C GLU A 91 1.86 -3.04 -0.40
N ASP A 92 1.63 -1.92 0.28
CA ASP A 92 0.46 -1.09 0.06
C ASP A 92 0.85 0.37 0.15
N MET A 93 0.24 1.18 -0.69
CA MET A 93 0.34 2.62 -0.67
C MET A 93 -0.92 3.20 -1.28
N ILE A 94 -1.72 3.87 -0.46
CA ILE A 94 -2.99 4.43 -0.90
C ILE A 94 -3.24 5.76 -0.19
N VAL A 95 -3.73 6.73 -0.93
CA VAL A 95 -4.07 8.06 -0.40
C VAL A 95 -5.52 8.41 -0.74
N ASP A 96 -6.09 9.33 0.02
CA ASP A 96 -7.43 9.84 -0.25
C ASP A 96 -7.43 10.58 -1.59
N GLY A 97 -8.06 9.98 -2.60
CA GLY A 97 -8.11 10.51 -3.96
C GLY A 97 -8.90 11.81 -4.08
N SER A 98 -9.73 12.15 -3.09
CA SER A 98 -10.46 13.43 -3.08
C SER A 98 -9.56 14.63 -2.74
N LEU A 99 -8.38 14.37 -2.18
CA LEU A 99 -7.41 15.39 -1.77
C LEU A 99 -6.32 15.59 -2.84
N ARG A 100 -6.71 15.60 -4.09
CA ARG A 100 -5.78 15.84 -5.21
C ARG A 100 -5.16 17.22 -5.12
N GLY A 101 -3.92 17.35 -5.60
CA GLY A 101 -3.17 18.61 -5.56
C GLY A 101 -2.47 18.88 -4.23
N MET A 102 -2.66 18.04 -3.22
CA MET A 102 -2.01 18.16 -1.90
C MET A 102 -0.66 17.43 -1.84
N SER A 103 -0.27 16.75 -2.90
CA SER A 103 0.99 16.00 -3.00
C SER A 103 1.17 14.94 -1.90
N LEU A 104 0.09 14.31 -1.46
CA LEU A 104 0.11 13.33 -0.38
C LEU A 104 0.99 12.13 -0.72
N GLY A 105 0.88 11.61 -1.94
CA GLY A 105 1.71 10.50 -2.39
C GLY A 105 3.20 10.83 -2.35
N LYS A 106 3.57 12.02 -2.80
CA LYS A 106 4.97 12.48 -2.78
C LYS A 106 5.49 12.62 -1.34
N LYS A 107 4.69 13.20 -0.46
CA LYS A 107 5.05 13.34 0.96
C LYS A 107 5.25 11.98 1.63
N LEU A 108 4.35 11.04 1.34
CA LEU A 108 4.44 9.68 1.85
C LEU A 108 5.69 8.97 1.29
N MET A 109 5.96 9.11 0.00
CA MET A 109 7.14 8.53 -0.63
C MET A 109 8.44 9.11 -0.05
N ASP A 110 8.50 10.42 0.20
CA ASP A 110 9.66 11.04 0.81
C ASP A 110 9.90 10.49 2.22
N PHE A 111 8.84 10.28 2.99
CA PHE A 111 8.96 9.65 4.31
C PHE A 111 9.47 8.21 4.20
N ILE A 112 8.97 7.43 3.23
CA ILE A 112 9.42 6.05 3.00
C ILE A 112 10.90 6.03 2.61
N HIS A 113 11.36 6.94 1.76
CA HIS A 113 12.77 7.06 1.40
C HIS A 113 13.65 7.33 2.62
N ASN A 114 13.23 8.24 3.50
CA ASN A 114 13.97 8.53 4.73
C ASN A 114 13.98 7.34 5.69
N PHE A 115 12.84 6.67 5.84
CA PHE A 115 12.75 5.44 6.64
C PHE A 115 13.69 4.36 6.09
N ALA A 116 13.71 4.16 4.77
CA ALA A 116 14.59 3.19 4.13
C ALA A 116 16.08 3.53 4.34
N ALA A 117 16.43 4.80 4.24
CA ALA A 117 17.82 5.24 4.47
C ALA A 117 18.27 4.96 5.90
N GLU A 118 17.43 5.21 6.90
CA GLU A 118 17.71 4.91 8.31
C GLU A 118 17.91 3.41 8.55
N GLN A 119 17.20 2.56 7.79
CA GLN A 119 17.31 1.10 7.88
C GLN A 119 18.42 0.53 6.99
N LYS A 120 19.20 1.36 6.33
CA LYS A 120 20.28 0.96 5.41
C LYS A 120 19.79 0.05 4.27
N ILE A 121 18.62 0.35 3.75
CA ILE A 121 17.99 -0.38 2.65
C ILE A 121 18.71 -0.08 1.33
N LYS A 122 18.91 -1.10 0.50
CA LYS A 122 19.58 -0.96 -0.81
C LYS A 122 18.63 -0.56 -1.92
N ALA A 123 17.39 -1.06 -1.90
CA ALA A 123 16.40 -0.78 -2.93
C ALA A 123 14.99 -0.97 -2.40
N LEU A 124 14.06 -0.24 -3.01
CA LEU A 124 12.64 -0.35 -2.75
C LEU A 124 12.00 -1.15 -3.86
N PHE A 125 11.12 -2.06 -3.51
CA PHE A 125 10.30 -2.81 -4.46
C PHE A 125 8.83 -2.55 -4.20
N LEU A 126 8.06 -2.55 -5.25
CA LEU A 126 6.60 -2.53 -5.16
C LEU A 126 6.00 -3.24 -6.38
N GLU A 127 4.75 -3.62 -6.25
CA GLU A 127 3.94 -4.16 -7.32
C GLU A 127 2.74 -3.26 -7.50
N SER A 128 2.25 -3.16 -8.74
CA SER A 128 1.09 -2.34 -9.05
C SER A 128 0.22 -3.05 -10.07
N GLY A 129 -1.09 -3.00 -9.87
CA GLY A 129 -2.04 -3.58 -10.81
C GLY A 129 -1.82 -3.03 -12.22
N ILE A 130 -1.92 -3.90 -13.22
CA ILE A 130 -1.60 -3.55 -14.60
C ILE A 130 -2.45 -2.39 -15.14
N ASN A 131 -3.65 -2.21 -14.61
CA ASN A 131 -4.57 -1.16 -15.03
C ASN A 131 -4.46 0.12 -14.19
N ASN A 132 -3.56 0.15 -13.20
CA ASN A 132 -3.38 1.30 -12.32
C ASN A 132 -2.38 2.30 -12.92
N ASN A 133 -2.76 2.88 -14.06
CA ASN A 133 -1.87 3.74 -14.86
C ASN A 133 -1.41 5.00 -14.12
N LYS A 134 -2.27 5.57 -13.27
CA LYS A 134 -1.90 6.75 -12.47
C LYS A 134 -0.80 6.41 -11.48
N ALA A 135 -0.88 5.24 -10.85
CA ALA A 135 0.15 4.77 -9.94
C ALA A 135 1.46 4.51 -10.70
N HIS A 136 1.41 3.89 -11.87
CA HIS A 136 2.59 3.65 -12.70
C HIS A 136 3.33 4.96 -13.01
N SER A 137 2.60 5.98 -13.46
CA SER A 137 3.19 7.29 -13.74
C SER A 137 3.80 7.92 -12.50
N PHE A 138 3.12 7.81 -11.35
CA PHE A 138 3.62 8.33 -10.07
C PHE A 138 4.92 7.62 -9.67
N PHE A 139 4.98 6.29 -9.73
CA PHE A 139 6.17 5.54 -9.35
C PHE A 139 7.35 5.83 -10.30
N GLU A 140 7.10 5.90 -11.59
CA GLU A 140 8.14 6.22 -12.57
C GLU A 140 8.71 7.62 -12.35
N LYS A 141 7.88 8.60 -12.02
CA LYS A 141 8.33 9.96 -11.65
C LYS A 141 9.15 9.98 -10.37
N ASN A 142 8.96 9.01 -9.49
CA ASN A 142 9.72 8.87 -8.25
C ASN A 142 10.93 7.95 -8.39
N GLY A 143 11.34 7.62 -9.61
CA GLY A 143 12.57 6.90 -9.89
C GLY A 143 12.45 5.38 -9.92
N PHE A 144 11.25 4.84 -9.88
CA PHE A 144 11.04 3.40 -10.01
C PHE A 144 11.09 2.97 -11.46
N GLU A 145 11.68 1.81 -11.70
CA GLU A 145 11.76 1.18 -13.02
C GLU A 145 10.97 -0.13 -13.00
N LYS A 146 10.36 -0.48 -14.13
CA LYS A 146 9.71 -1.79 -14.29
C LYS A 146 10.78 -2.87 -14.43
N VAL A 147 10.73 -3.89 -13.59
CA VAL A 147 11.72 -4.97 -13.58
C VAL A 147 11.12 -6.35 -13.86
N SER A 148 9.80 -6.49 -13.76
CA SER A 148 9.13 -7.78 -13.98
C SER A 148 7.67 -7.61 -14.34
N VAL A 149 7.07 -8.67 -14.86
CA VAL A 149 5.62 -8.77 -15.11
C VAL A 149 5.14 -10.09 -14.53
N THR A 150 3.92 -10.10 -14.00
CA THR A 150 3.30 -11.31 -13.46
C THR A 150 2.15 -11.75 -14.37
N TYR A 151 2.12 -13.03 -14.67
CA TYR A 151 1.07 -13.64 -15.49
C TYR A 151 0.19 -14.53 -14.61
N ILE A 152 -1.09 -14.57 -14.91
CA ILE A 152 -2.05 -15.46 -14.24
C ILE A 152 -2.71 -16.37 -15.27
N LYS A 153 -2.90 -17.64 -14.88
CA LYS A 153 -3.74 -18.59 -15.60
C LYS A 153 -4.67 -19.22 -14.58
N THR A 154 -5.95 -18.92 -14.67
CA THR A 154 -6.94 -19.50 -13.76
C THR A 154 -7.23 -20.93 -14.20
N LEU A 155 -7.18 -21.86 -13.24
CA LEU A 155 -7.47 -23.25 -13.50
C LEU A 155 -8.93 -23.56 -13.17
N PRO A 156 -9.57 -24.51 -13.87
CA PRO A 156 -10.93 -24.89 -13.54
C PRO A 156 -11.00 -25.53 -12.16
N ASP A 157 -12.15 -25.37 -11.48
CA ASP A 157 -12.42 -26.02 -10.21
C ASP A 157 -12.49 -27.54 -10.39
N ASN A 158 -11.98 -28.27 -9.39
CA ASN A 158 -12.03 -29.74 -9.39
C ASN A 158 -13.28 -30.23 -8.69
#